data_188c6d9df574c02da19f03d054a02e5c
#
_entry.id   188c6d9df574c02da19f03d054a02e5c
#
_cell.length_a   1.000
_cell.length_b   1.000
_cell.length_c   1.000
_cell.angle_alpha   90.00
_cell.angle_beta   90.00
_cell.angle_gamma   90.00
#
_symmetry.space_group_name_H-M   'P 1'
#
loop_
_entity.id
_entity.type
_entity.pdbx_description
1 polymer ?
#
loop_
_entity_poly.entity_id
_entity_poly.type
_entity_poly.pdbx_seq_one_letter_code
_entity_poly.pdbx_strand_id
1 'polypeptide(L)'
;MLKEEKLRKEGIKAIGVELEVTNTAHIAALSAWIGSTYGRLDILVNNAGIWAEKGEYEGDSFRDTFEVNTFAPYHITQTLLPLLLKSDASRLVNQSSALGSIGFMLSNELAQRIATPAYAASKAALNMLTAYWAQRSQGTNLKVSAVHPGLVKTQMGGDKAELTAEVGAKTAVRLATVPEDGPTGGFY
;
A
#
# COMPACT_ATOMS: atom_id res chain seq x y z
N MET A 1 -13.53 -8.98 12.48
CA MET A 1 -14.15 -10.29 12.81
C MET A 1 -14.68 -11.05 11.59
N LEU A 2 -15.64 -10.54 10.84
CA LEU A 2 -16.24 -11.27 9.69
C LEU A 2 -15.27 -11.68 8.55
N LYS A 3 -14.21 -10.89 8.28
CA LYS A 3 -13.23 -11.22 7.21
C LYS A 3 -12.27 -12.33 7.62
N GLU A 4 -11.83 -12.36 8.87
CA GLU A 4 -10.94 -13.39 9.40
C GLU A 4 -11.59 -14.77 9.39
N GLU A 5 -12.85 -14.87 9.85
CA GLU A 5 -13.61 -16.11 9.84
C GLU A 5 -13.79 -16.68 8.42
N LYS A 6 -14.02 -15.80 7.44
CA LYS A 6 -14.13 -16.22 6.04
C LYS A 6 -12.81 -16.84 5.55
N LEU A 7 -11.68 -16.19 5.79
CA LEU A 7 -10.35 -16.69 5.40
C LEU A 7 -10.02 -18.01 6.08
N ARG A 8 -10.35 -18.17 7.36
CA ARG A 8 -10.14 -19.42 8.09
C ARG A 8 -10.99 -20.56 7.54
N LYS A 9 -12.24 -20.30 7.11
CA LYS A 9 -13.10 -21.31 6.45
C LYS A 9 -12.54 -21.76 5.10
N GLU A 10 -11.77 -20.90 4.43
CA GLU A 10 -11.05 -21.20 3.18
C GLU A 10 -9.69 -21.88 3.45
N GLY A 11 -9.38 -22.25 4.70
CA GLY A 11 -8.12 -22.92 5.08
C GLY A 11 -6.91 -21.97 5.21
N ILE A 12 -7.13 -20.65 5.12
CA ILE A 12 -6.06 -19.65 5.24
C ILE A 12 -5.80 -19.35 6.73
N LYS A 13 -4.55 -19.49 7.16
CA LYS A 13 -4.11 -19.10 8.51
C LYS A 13 -4.04 -17.57 8.60
N ALA A 14 -5.13 -16.95 9.04
CA ALA A 14 -5.22 -15.50 9.22
C ALA A 14 -5.45 -15.14 10.68
N ILE A 15 -4.83 -14.04 11.11
CA ILE A 15 -5.04 -13.41 12.42
C ILE A 15 -5.47 -11.97 12.17
N GLY A 16 -6.65 -11.60 12.68
CA GLY A 16 -7.14 -10.23 12.66
C GLY A 16 -6.52 -9.42 13.79
N VAL A 17 -5.89 -8.31 13.44
CA VAL A 17 -5.35 -7.34 14.40
C VAL A 17 -6.00 -5.98 14.11
N GLU A 18 -6.52 -5.33 15.14
CA GLU A 18 -7.07 -3.98 15.01
C GLU A 18 -5.93 -2.98 14.78
N LEU A 19 -6.03 -2.23 13.68
CA LEU A 19 -5.03 -1.22 13.31
C LEU A 19 -5.73 0.00 12.71
N GLU A 20 -5.69 1.12 13.45
CA GLU A 20 -5.91 2.44 12.87
C GLU A 20 -4.56 2.93 12.33
N VAL A 21 -4.45 3.01 11.00
CA VAL A 21 -3.17 3.24 10.31
C VAL A 21 -2.58 4.63 10.57
N THR A 22 -3.39 5.60 10.99
CA THR A 22 -2.95 6.95 11.37
C THR A 22 -2.57 7.06 12.86
N ASN A 23 -2.81 5.99 13.66
CA ASN A 23 -2.50 5.97 15.07
C ASN A 23 -1.12 5.33 15.31
N THR A 24 -0.15 6.16 15.68
CA THR A 24 1.22 5.71 15.94
C THR A 24 1.34 4.71 17.09
N ALA A 25 0.46 4.78 18.11
CA ALA A 25 0.45 3.81 19.20
C ALA A 25 -0.02 2.43 18.73
N HIS A 26 -1.03 2.37 17.84
CA HIS A 26 -1.47 1.12 17.22
C HIS A 26 -0.36 0.51 16.36
N ILE A 27 0.37 1.33 15.60
CA ILE A 27 1.52 0.86 14.78
C ILE A 27 2.62 0.29 15.67
N ALA A 28 2.96 0.96 16.76
CA ALA A 28 3.96 0.50 17.72
C ALA A 28 3.55 -0.82 18.40
N ALA A 29 2.28 -0.94 18.81
CA ALA A 29 1.74 -2.16 19.40
C ALA A 29 1.77 -3.34 18.40
N LEU A 30 1.41 -3.10 17.13
CA LEU A 30 1.51 -4.10 16.06
C LEU A 30 2.96 -4.57 15.89
N SER A 31 3.93 -3.65 15.86
CA SER A 31 5.35 -3.98 15.73
C SER A 31 5.85 -4.83 16.91
N ALA A 32 5.48 -4.46 18.14
CA ALA A 32 5.84 -5.22 19.33
C ALA A 32 5.25 -6.63 19.31
N TRP A 33 3.98 -6.75 18.91
CA TRP A 33 3.29 -8.04 18.81
C TRP A 33 3.94 -8.93 17.73
N ILE A 34 4.21 -8.43 16.52
CA ILE A 34 4.90 -9.19 15.48
C ILE A 34 6.29 -9.60 15.95
N GLY A 35 7.04 -8.68 16.58
CA GLY A 35 8.38 -8.95 17.08
C GLY A 35 8.43 -10.03 18.15
N SER A 36 7.49 -10.03 19.09
CA SER A 36 7.41 -11.04 20.15
C SER A 36 6.87 -12.39 19.68
N THR A 37 5.98 -12.39 18.68
CA THR A 37 5.33 -13.62 18.20
C THR A 37 6.13 -14.34 17.12
N TYR A 38 6.72 -13.59 16.18
CA TYR A 38 7.38 -14.15 15.00
C TYR A 38 8.86 -13.79 14.89
N GLY A 39 9.33 -12.77 15.59
CA GLY A 39 10.71 -12.30 15.57
C GLY A 39 11.09 -11.50 14.32
N ARG A 40 10.37 -11.66 13.21
CA ARG A 40 10.61 -11.02 11.91
C ARG A 40 9.31 -10.73 11.18
N LEU A 41 9.40 -9.97 10.08
CA LEU A 41 8.33 -9.76 9.12
C LEU A 41 8.85 -10.02 7.71
N ASP A 42 8.23 -10.93 6.97
CA ASP A 42 8.69 -11.29 5.63
C ASP A 42 8.05 -10.40 4.56
N ILE A 43 6.76 -10.06 4.71
CA ILE A 43 6.03 -9.26 3.71
C ILE A 43 5.20 -8.19 4.41
N LEU A 44 5.35 -6.95 3.96
CA LEU A 44 4.48 -5.83 4.33
C LEU A 44 3.75 -5.31 3.08
N VAL A 45 2.43 -5.30 3.12
CA VAL A 45 1.60 -4.69 2.08
C VAL A 45 0.85 -3.49 2.67
N ASN A 46 1.27 -2.29 2.33
CA ASN A 46 0.55 -1.06 2.65
C ASN A 46 -0.62 -0.90 1.67
N ASN A 47 -1.76 -1.47 2.02
CA ASN A 47 -2.97 -1.49 1.19
C ASN A 47 -4.03 -0.48 1.64
N ALA A 48 -4.03 -0.06 2.91
CA ALA A 48 -4.97 0.94 3.39
C ALA A 48 -4.88 2.23 2.56
N GLY A 49 -6.02 2.79 2.22
CA GLY A 49 -6.08 4.01 1.44
C GLY A 49 -7.50 4.54 1.36
N ILE A 50 -7.61 5.85 1.19
CA ILE A 50 -8.87 6.56 1.02
C ILE A 50 -8.83 7.44 -0.22
N TRP A 51 -10.01 7.73 -0.72
CA TRP A 51 -10.28 8.74 -1.72
C TRP A 51 -11.39 9.63 -1.15
N ALA A 52 -10.99 10.69 -0.44
CA ALA A 52 -11.90 11.52 0.33
C ALA A 52 -12.56 12.64 -0.51
N GLU A 53 -12.02 12.93 -1.71
CA GLU A 53 -12.54 13.96 -2.61
C GLU A 53 -13.84 13.51 -3.26
N LYS A 54 -14.90 14.30 -3.08
CA LYS A 54 -16.24 14.03 -3.64
C LYS A 54 -16.64 15.06 -4.72
N GLY A 55 -15.66 15.51 -5.52
CA GLY A 55 -15.86 16.51 -6.56
C GLY A 55 -15.07 17.79 -6.29
N GLU A 56 -15.74 18.91 -5.98
CA GLU A 56 -15.05 20.15 -5.68
C GLU A 56 -14.28 20.08 -4.34
N TYR A 57 -13.18 20.84 -4.24
CA TYR A 57 -12.30 20.86 -3.09
C TYR A 57 -13.04 21.22 -1.80
N GLU A 58 -13.16 20.27 -0.90
CA GLU A 58 -13.67 20.46 0.46
C GLU A 58 -12.48 20.37 1.45
N GLY A 59 -12.06 21.50 1.97
CA GLY A 59 -11.18 21.78 3.10
C GLY A 59 -10.19 20.68 3.53
N ASP A 60 -10.58 19.88 4.50
CA ASP A 60 -9.69 18.91 5.16
C ASP A 60 -9.44 17.61 4.37
N SER A 61 -10.18 17.35 3.29
CA SER A 61 -10.03 16.12 2.49
C SER A 61 -8.62 15.91 1.95
N PHE A 62 -7.89 16.99 1.69
CA PHE A 62 -6.49 16.95 1.24
C PHE A 62 -5.58 16.40 2.35
N ARG A 63 -5.70 16.93 3.56
CA ARG A 63 -4.93 16.50 4.73
C ARG A 63 -5.23 15.04 5.08
N ASP A 64 -6.52 14.68 5.20
CA ASP A 64 -6.95 13.33 5.55
C ASP A 64 -6.45 12.30 4.54
N THR A 65 -6.50 12.65 3.23
CA THR A 65 -5.98 11.79 2.17
C THR A 65 -4.47 11.56 2.31
N PHE A 66 -3.69 12.59 2.63
CA PHE A 66 -2.25 12.45 2.85
C PHE A 66 -1.93 11.67 4.12
N GLU A 67 -2.68 11.89 5.22
CA GLU A 67 -2.50 11.14 6.46
C GLU A 67 -2.60 9.62 6.22
N VAL A 68 -3.65 9.17 5.52
CA VAL A 68 -3.87 7.74 5.27
C VAL A 68 -3.00 7.21 4.15
N ASN A 69 -2.88 7.93 3.01
CA ASN A 69 -2.26 7.38 1.80
C ASN A 69 -0.74 7.55 1.75
N THR A 70 -0.17 8.47 2.55
CA THR A 70 1.24 8.84 2.46
C THR A 70 1.95 8.71 3.82
N PHE A 71 1.46 9.41 4.84
CA PHE A 71 2.14 9.44 6.14
C PHE A 71 2.00 8.11 6.88
N ALA A 72 0.83 7.49 6.86
CA ALA A 72 0.63 6.19 7.49
C ALA A 72 1.56 5.10 6.88
N PRO A 73 1.63 4.87 5.56
CA PRO A 73 2.60 3.95 4.96
C PRO A 73 4.05 4.26 5.31
N TYR A 74 4.42 5.54 5.40
CA TYR A 74 5.76 5.93 5.84
C TYR A 74 6.03 5.50 7.28
N HIS A 75 5.13 5.83 8.22
CA HIS A 75 5.28 5.49 9.64
C HIS A 75 5.24 3.98 9.88
N ILE A 76 4.34 3.25 9.23
CA ILE A 76 4.25 1.79 9.31
C ILE A 76 5.55 1.17 8.82
N THR A 77 6.04 1.58 7.65
CA THR A 77 7.29 1.07 7.08
C THR A 77 8.47 1.37 8.00
N GLN A 78 8.61 2.60 8.48
CA GLN A 78 9.69 3.00 9.39
C GLN A 78 9.70 2.16 10.66
N THR A 79 8.53 1.94 11.27
CA THR A 79 8.39 1.20 12.53
C THR A 79 8.63 -0.30 12.34
N LEU A 80 8.21 -0.89 11.21
CA LEU A 80 8.36 -2.31 10.92
C LEU A 80 9.68 -2.65 10.19
N LEU A 81 10.44 -1.66 9.72
CA LEU A 81 11.69 -1.87 8.99
C LEU A 81 12.69 -2.78 9.74
N PRO A 82 12.91 -2.63 11.05
CA PRO A 82 13.82 -3.53 11.78
C PRO A 82 13.39 -5.01 11.73
N LEU A 83 12.08 -5.29 11.63
CA LEU A 83 11.56 -6.65 11.51
C LEU A 83 11.66 -7.17 10.06
N LEU A 84 11.45 -6.31 9.06
CA LEU A 84 11.66 -6.64 7.65
C LEU A 84 13.13 -6.99 7.38
N LEU A 85 14.07 -6.25 7.96
CA LEU A 85 15.51 -6.50 7.79
C LEU A 85 16.01 -7.78 8.48
N LYS A 86 15.22 -8.39 9.36
CA LYS A 86 15.51 -9.71 9.96
C LYS A 86 15.10 -10.88 9.07
N SER A 87 14.34 -10.64 8.03
CA SER A 87 13.95 -11.68 7.07
C SER A 87 15.02 -11.88 6.01
N ASP A 88 15.24 -13.13 5.63
CA ASP A 88 16.16 -13.49 4.54
C ASP A 88 15.64 -13.08 3.17
N ALA A 89 14.33 -12.80 3.04
CA ALA A 89 13.67 -12.48 1.76
C ALA A 89 12.47 -11.55 1.97
N SER A 90 12.69 -10.32 2.46
CA SER A 90 11.59 -9.41 2.75
C SER A 90 11.08 -8.61 1.54
N ARG A 91 9.80 -8.29 1.57
CA ARG A 91 9.10 -7.54 0.52
C ARG A 91 8.23 -6.44 1.12
N LEU A 92 8.33 -5.24 0.55
CA LEU A 92 7.44 -4.11 0.84
C LEU A 92 6.68 -3.74 -0.43
N VAL A 93 5.37 -3.83 -0.39
CA VAL A 93 4.49 -3.45 -1.49
C VAL A 93 3.58 -2.31 -1.06
N ASN A 94 3.68 -1.18 -1.74
CA ASN A 94 2.83 -0.02 -1.53
C ASN A 94 1.72 0.02 -2.58
N GLN A 95 0.46 -0.05 -2.14
CA GLN A 95 -0.71 0.06 -3.02
C GLN A 95 -0.89 1.51 -3.46
N SER A 96 -0.42 1.80 -4.67
CA SER A 96 -0.47 3.12 -5.29
C SER A 96 -1.61 3.21 -6.33
N SER A 97 -1.47 4.10 -7.29
CA SER A 97 -2.43 4.33 -8.37
C SER A 97 -1.73 4.91 -9.60
N ALA A 98 -2.25 4.63 -10.80
CA ALA A 98 -1.82 5.28 -12.03
C ALA A 98 -1.95 6.82 -11.95
N LEU A 99 -2.93 7.33 -11.17
CA LEU A 99 -3.10 8.76 -10.92
C LEU A 99 -1.91 9.39 -10.17
N GLY A 100 -1.05 8.60 -9.50
CA GLY A 100 0.21 9.05 -8.92
C GLY A 100 1.35 9.19 -9.94
N SER A 101 1.12 8.95 -11.22
CA SER A 101 2.10 9.13 -12.30
C SER A 101 1.85 10.43 -13.04
N ILE A 102 2.83 11.34 -13.05
CA ILE A 102 2.77 12.61 -13.79
C ILE A 102 2.54 12.34 -15.28
N GLY A 103 3.27 11.36 -15.86
CA GLY A 103 3.11 11.01 -17.26
C GLY A 103 1.70 10.52 -17.58
N PHE A 104 1.13 9.66 -16.73
CA PHE A 104 -0.24 9.19 -16.90
C PHE A 104 -1.26 10.32 -16.78
N MET A 105 -1.12 11.21 -15.81
CA MET A 105 -2.02 12.37 -15.63
C MET A 105 -2.03 13.30 -16.85
N LEU A 106 -0.90 13.49 -17.50
CA LEU A 106 -0.80 14.37 -18.67
C LEU A 106 -1.24 13.71 -19.99
N SER A 107 -1.15 12.39 -20.11
CA SER A 107 -1.42 11.66 -21.36
C SER A 107 -2.78 10.97 -21.41
N ASN A 108 -3.44 10.74 -20.27
CA ASN A 108 -4.68 9.97 -20.20
C ASN A 108 -5.91 10.88 -20.09
N GLU A 109 -6.79 10.83 -21.08
CA GLU A 109 -8.00 11.68 -21.11
C GLU A 109 -8.94 11.46 -19.91
N LEU A 110 -9.06 10.22 -19.41
CA LEU A 110 -9.87 9.94 -18.23
C LEU A 110 -9.28 10.59 -16.98
N ALA A 111 -7.96 10.48 -16.80
CA ALA A 111 -7.26 11.10 -15.68
C ALA A 111 -7.42 12.62 -15.68
N GLN A 112 -7.37 13.25 -16.85
CA GLN A 112 -7.56 14.71 -17.00
C GLN A 112 -8.99 15.19 -16.64
N ARG A 113 -9.98 14.30 -16.72
CA ARG A 113 -11.38 14.61 -16.37
C ARG A 113 -11.71 14.38 -14.90
N ILE A 114 -10.83 13.71 -14.17
CA ILE A 114 -11.05 13.38 -12.76
C ILE A 114 -10.35 14.42 -11.90
N ALA A 115 -11.12 15.32 -11.26
CA ALA A 115 -10.59 16.31 -10.32
C ALA A 115 -10.30 15.65 -8.97
N THR A 116 -9.10 15.14 -8.80
CA THR A 116 -8.67 14.43 -7.57
C THR A 116 -7.25 14.84 -7.14
N PRO A 117 -6.99 16.14 -6.91
CA PRO A 117 -5.63 16.60 -6.64
C PRO A 117 -5.01 15.99 -5.38
N ALA A 118 -5.77 15.81 -4.29
CA ALA A 118 -5.26 15.22 -3.06
C ALA A 118 -4.91 13.74 -3.25
N TYR A 119 -5.82 12.96 -3.86
CA TYR A 119 -5.56 11.54 -4.11
C TYR A 119 -4.36 11.34 -5.03
N ALA A 120 -4.34 12.02 -6.19
CA ALA A 120 -3.25 11.92 -7.16
C ALA A 120 -1.90 12.32 -6.53
N ALA A 121 -1.85 13.46 -5.85
CA ALA A 121 -0.65 13.93 -5.17
C ALA A 121 -0.18 12.98 -4.06
N SER A 122 -1.11 12.41 -3.26
CA SER A 122 -0.77 11.44 -2.22
C SER A 122 -0.16 10.16 -2.79
N LYS A 123 -0.66 9.67 -3.94
CA LYS A 123 -0.12 8.49 -4.60
C LYS A 123 1.22 8.77 -5.31
N ALA A 124 1.42 9.98 -5.84
CA ALA A 124 2.73 10.42 -6.32
C ALA A 124 3.77 10.48 -5.18
N ALA A 125 3.39 11.02 -4.02
CA ALA A 125 4.23 11.02 -2.83
C ALA A 125 4.56 9.58 -2.37
N LEU A 126 3.59 8.66 -2.38
CA LEU A 126 3.82 7.25 -2.05
C LEU A 126 4.77 6.55 -3.04
N ASN A 127 4.70 6.88 -4.34
CA ASN A 127 5.65 6.40 -5.34
C ASN A 127 7.07 6.89 -5.04
N MET A 128 7.23 8.16 -4.64
CA MET A 128 8.53 8.70 -4.24
C MET A 128 9.06 8.05 -2.96
N LEU A 129 8.21 7.80 -1.96
CA LEU A 129 8.58 7.06 -0.75
C LEU A 129 9.00 5.61 -1.07
N THR A 130 8.37 4.97 -2.07
CA THR A 130 8.78 3.65 -2.55
C THR A 130 10.22 3.67 -3.09
N ALA A 131 10.56 4.64 -3.92
CA ALA A 131 11.92 4.82 -4.42
C ALA A 131 12.92 5.13 -3.29
N TYR A 132 12.54 5.98 -2.33
CA TYR A 132 13.33 6.29 -1.14
C TYR A 132 13.66 5.03 -0.33
N TRP A 133 12.65 4.21 -0.01
CA TRP A 133 12.86 2.99 0.76
C TRP A 133 13.68 1.95 -0.01
N ALA A 134 13.50 1.83 -1.32
CA ALA A 134 14.31 0.96 -2.16
C ALA A 134 15.79 1.37 -2.15
N GLN A 135 16.07 2.67 -2.23
CA GLN A 135 17.43 3.21 -2.13
C GLN A 135 18.05 2.93 -0.76
N ARG A 136 17.29 3.16 0.32
CA ARG A 136 17.74 2.94 1.70
C ARG A 136 17.98 1.46 2.02
N SER A 137 17.38 0.58 1.24
CA SER A 137 17.47 -0.89 1.42
C SER A 137 18.52 -1.54 0.50
N GLN A 138 19.34 -0.75 -0.20
CA GLN A 138 20.45 -1.28 -1.00
C GLN A 138 21.41 -2.10 -0.13
N GLY A 139 21.82 -3.26 -0.65
CA GLY A 139 22.68 -4.19 0.10
C GLY A 139 21.94 -5.04 1.13
N THR A 140 20.63 -4.96 1.20
CA THR A 140 19.78 -5.84 2.03
C THR A 140 18.91 -6.75 1.18
N ASN A 141 18.20 -7.70 1.82
CA ASN A 141 17.27 -8.62 1.15
C ASN A 141 15.88 -8.01 0.91
N LEU A 142 15.64 -6.76 1.32
CA LEU A 142 14.36 -6.08 1.16
C LEU A 142 14.16 -5.56 -0.27
N LYS A 143 13.11 -6.03 -0.94
CA LYS A 143 12.62 -5.48 -2.21
C LYS A 143 11.40 -4.60 -1.95
N VAL A 144 11.38 -3.44 -2.57
CA VAL A 144 10.35 -2.42 -2.37
C VAL A 144 9.70 -2.09 -3.70
N SER A 145 8.36 -2.08 -3.77
CA SER A 145 7.63 -1.80 -5.01
C SER A 145 6.35 -1.02 -4.74
N ALA A 146 5.96 -0.17 -5.67
CA ALA A 146 4.64 0.41 -5.74
C ALA A 146 3.83 -0.27 -6.85
N VAL A 147 2.52 -0.43 -6.63
CA VAL A 147 1.64 -1.13 -7.58
C VAL A 147 0.38 -0.32 -7.89
N HIS A 148 -0.09 -0.42 -9.14
CA HIS A 148 -1.39 0.04 -9.55
C HIS A 148 -2.31 -1.17 -9.81
N PRO A 149 -3.46 -1.28 -9.10
CA PRO A 149 -4.33 -2.46 -9.20
C PRO A 149 -5.27 -2.42 -10.42
N GLY A 150 -5.30 -1.32 -11.19
CA GLY A 150 -6.38 -1.03 -12.11
C GLY A 150 -7.63 -0.48 -11.41
N LEU A 151 -8.72 -0.36 -12.14
CA LEU A 151 -10.01 0.06 -11.59
C LEU A 151 -10.77 -1.18 -11.11
N VAL A 152 -10.70 -1.43 -9.80
CA VAL A 152 -11.17 -2.66 -9.14
C VAL A 152 -12.55 -2.46 -8.53
N LYS A 153 -13.45 -3.42 -8.67
CA LYS A 153 -14.80 -3.48 -8.07
C LYS A 153 -14.72 -3.51 -6.54
N THR A 154 -14.61 -2.34 -5.97
CA THR A 154 -14.58 -2.08 -4.52
C THR A 154 -15.46 -0.87 -4.24
N GLN A 155 -15.68 -0.56 -2.96
CA GLN A 155 -16.39 0.66 -2.58
C GLN A 155 -15.71 1.93 -3.17
N MET A 156 -14.38 1.93 -3.27
CA MET A 156 -13.62 3.05 -3.84
C MET A 156 -13.72 3.10 -5.37
N GLY A 157 -13.68 1.95 -6.06
CA GLY A 157 -13.71 1.88 -7.52
C GLY A 157 -15.10 2.13 -8.11
N GLY A 158 -16.15 1.93 -7.32
CA GLY A 158 -17.55 2.17 -7.72
C GLY A 158 -18.07 1.23 -8.80
N ASP A 159 -19.26 1.57 -9.32
CA ASP A 159 -20.00 0.69 -10.24
C ASP A 159 -19.38 0.60 -11.65
N LYS A 160 -18.54 1.57 -12.03
CA LYS A 160 -17.86 1.59 -13.32
C LYS A 160 -16.58 0.74 -13.36
N ALA A 161 -16.18 0.17 -12.23
CA ALA A 161 -15.01 -0.70 -12.18
C ALA A 161 -15.30 -2.03 -12.89
N GLU A 162 -14.32 -2.54 -13.62
CA GLU A 162 -14.45 -3.79 -14.40
C GLU A 162 -13.69 -4.94 -13.78
N LEU A 163 -12.56 -4.66 -13.10
CA LEU A 163 -11.69 -5.70 -12.56
C LEU A 163 -12.23 -6.28 -11.26
N THR A 164 -12.14 -7.59 -11.10
CA THR A 164 -12.41 -8.23 -9.81
C THR A 164 -11.26 -7.97 -8.82
N ALA A 165 -11.50 -8.18 -7.52
CA ALA A 165 -10.46 -8.04 -6.50
C ALA A 165 -9.28 -8.98 -6.74
N GLU A 166 -9.55 -10.21 -7.21
CA GLU A 166 -8.52 -11.21 -7.53
C GLU A 166 -7.63 -10.74 -8.68
N VAL A 167 -8.20 -10.11 -9.71
CA VAL A 167 -7.42 -9.57 -10.85
C VAL A 167 -6.60 -8.37 -10.39
N GLY A 168 -7.19 -7.44 -9.64
CA GLY A 168 -6.50 -6.27 -9.11
C GLY A 168 -5.34 -6.62 -8.16
N ALA A 169 -5.44 -7.73 -7.43
CA ALA A 169 -4.41 -8.17 -6.50
C ALA A 169 -3.19 -8.84 -7.18
N LYS A 170 -3.30 -9.30 -8.43
CA LYS A 170 -2.25 -10.12 -9.08
C LYS A 170 -0.87 -9.46 -9.07
N THR A 171 -0.79 -8.17 -9.39
CA THR A 171 0.50 -7.46 -9.43
C THR A 171 1.09 -7.32 -8.02
N ALA A 172 0.26 -7.00 -7.03
CA ALA A 172 0.70 -6.90 -5.63
C ALA A 172 1.23 -8.25 -5.13
N VAL A 173 0.51 -9.35 -5.38
CA VAL A 173 0.93 -10.71 -5.01
C VAL A 173 2.23 -11.09 -5.70
N ARG A 174 2.35 -10.84 -7.01
CA ARG A 174 3.60 -11.10 -7.76
C ARG A 174 4.78 -10.37 -7.16
N LEU A 175 4.63 -9.10 -6.78
CA LEU A 175 5.71 -8.29 -6.20
C LEU A 175 5.99 -8.63 -4.73
N ALA A 176 4.99 -9.11 -4.00
CA ALA A 176 5.16 -9.63 -2.64
C ALA A 176 5.92 -10.98 -2.61
N THR A 177 6.06 -11.64 -3.75
CA THR A 177 6.68 -12.97 -3.87
C THR A 177 7.79 -13.03 -4.92
N VAL A 178 8.33 -11.87 -5.35
CA VAL A 178 9.47 -11.85 -6.29
C VAL A 178 10.69 -12.55 -5.69
N PRO A 179 11.52 -13.23 -6.52
CA PRO A 179 12.77 -13.83 -6.07
C PRO A 179 13.79 -12.75 -5.63
N GLU A 180 14.92 -13.18 -5.08
CA GLU A 180 15.96 -12.28 -4.55
C GLU A 180 16.58 -11.39 -5.62
N ASP A 181 16.70 -11.87 -6.85
CA ASP A 181 17.17 -11.12 -8.02
C ASP A 181 16.06 -10.28 -8.69
N GLY A 182 14.86 -10.29 -8.11
CA GLY A 182 13.72 -9.56 -8.62
C GLY A 182 13.86 -8.03 -8.51
N PRO A 183 12.96 -7.29 -9.19
CA PRO A 183 13.02 -5.83 -9.26
C PRO A 183 12.76 -5.16 -7.90
N THR A 184 13.30 -3.95 -7.73
CA THR A 184 13.07 -3.08 -6.57
C THR A 184 13.02 -1.62 -7.00
N GLY A 185 12.26 -0.79 -6.31
CA GLY A 185 12.14 0.65 -6.53
C GLY A 185 11.20 1.05 -7.66
N GLY A 186 10.55 0.09 -8.33
CA GLY A 186 9.65 0.35 -9.46
C GLY A 186 8.20 0.62 -9.06
N PHE A 187 7.49 1.22 -10.01
CA PHE A 187 6.03 1.38 -10.02
C PHE A 187 5.45 0.55 -11.19
N TYR A 188 4.47 -0.34 -10.91
CA TYR A 188 3.96 -1.36 -11.81
C TYR A 188 2.44 -1.31 -11.93
#